data_7947eb08cadd6333361c484eef3a55c0
#
_entry.id   7947eb08cadd6333361c484eef3a55c0
#
_cell.length_a   1.000
_cell.length_b   1.000
_cell.length_c   1.000
_cell.angle_alpha   90.00
_cell.angle_beta   90.00
_cell.angle_gamma   90.00
#
_symmetry.space_group_name_H-M   'P 1'
#
loop_
_entity.id
_entity.type
_entity.pdbx_description
1 polymer ?
#
loop_
_entity_poly.entity_id
_entity_poly.type
_entity_poly.pdbx_seq_one_letter_code
_entity_poly.pdbx_strand_id
1 'polypeptide(L)'
;MKWMGAGAVLVGVGLPACRRVEKYLVPYNEGPEWSVPGVETAYATCLAMGGSALPVLAACYEGRPVKLLPSLQYPEGPGLPATAQASILDLYDPGRSKHILFNGKPA
;
A
#
# COMPACT_ATOMS: atom_id res chain seq x y z
N MET A 1 -21.44 -22.37 47.53
CA MET A 1 -20.31 -21.43 47.28
C MET A 1 -19.12 -22.12 46.61
N LYS A 2 -19.31 -22.81 45.45
CA LYS A 2 -18.21 -23.51 44.75
C LYS A 2 -17.97 -23.04 43.29
N TRP A 3 -18.65 -22.00 42.84
CA TRP A 3 -18.61 -21.56 41.43
C TRP A 3 -17.97 -20.17 41.22
N MET A 4 -17.49 -19.53 42.29
CA MET A 4 -16.86 -18.21 42.18
C MET A 4 -15.34 -18.26 41.87
N GLY A 5 -14.72 -19.46 41.92
CA GLY A 5 -13.28 -19.61 41.66
C GLY A 5 -12.91 -19.70 40.19
N ALA A 6 -13.84 -20.08 39.31
CA ALA A 6 -13.53 -20.27 37.87
C ALA A 6 -13.43 -18.96 37.08
N GLY A 7 -14.10 -17.92 37.55
CA GLY A 7 -14.03 -16.59 36.87
C GLY A 7 -12.75 -15.83 37.07
N ALA A 8 -12.09 -16.02 38.21
CA ALA A 8 -10.87 -15.29 38.54
C ALA A 8 -9.63 -15.80 37.77
N VAL A 9 -9.62 -17.07 37.38
CA VAL A 9 -8.51 -17.67 36.62
C VAL A 9 -8.51 -17.22 35.15
N LEU A 10 -9.68 -16.95 34.59
CA LEU A 10 -9.79 -16.48 33.20
C LEU A 10 -9.36 -15.00 33.04
N VAL A 11 -9.41 -14.21 34.09
CA VAL A 11 -8.95 -12.82 34.06
C VAL A 11 -7.42 -12.73 34.18
N GLY A 12 -6.79 -13.74 34.79
CA GLY A 12 -5.33 -13.79 34.97
C GLY A 12 -4.56 -14.34 33.77
N VAL A 13 -5.21 -15.06 32.85
CA VAL A 13 -4.63 -15.46 31.57
C VAL A 13 -4.84 -14.28 30.65
N GLY A 14 -3.91 -13.33 30.68
CA GLY A 14 -3.89 -12.21 29.75
C GLY A 14 -3.99 -12.73 28.33
N LEU A 15 -5.20 -12.70 27.78
CA LEU A 15 -5.41 -12.90 26.36
C LEU A 15 -4.60 -11.81 25.66
N PRO A 16 -3.59 -12.13 24.86
CA PRO A 16 -2.88 -11.14 24.08
C PRO A 16 -3.76 -10.65 22.92
N ALA A 17 -5.02 -10.30 23.23
CA ALA A 17 -6.03 -9.97 22.25
C ALA A 17 -5.82 -8.58 21.62
N CYS A 18 -4.96 -7.76 22.17
CA CYS A 18 -4.66 -6.44 21.63
C CYS A 18 -3.17 -6.18 21.68
N ARG A 19 -2.37 -6.99 20.99
CA ARG A 19 -0.98 -6.63 20.78
C ARG A 19 -0.97 -5.41 19.87
N ARG A 20 -0.56 -4.29 20.42
CA ARG A 20 -0.32 -3.06 19.67
C ARG A 20 0.68 -3.41 18.56
N VAL A 21 0.31 -3.15 17.33
CA VAL A 21 1.24 -3.31 16.21
C VAL A 21 2.44 -2.41 16.49
N GLU A 22 3.62 -3.00 16.59
CA GLU A 22 4.86 -2.23 16.73
C GLU A 22 5.04 -1.41 15.45
N LYS A 23 5.02 -0.10 15.60
CA LYS A 23 5.30 0.83 14.51
C LYS A 23 6.69 1.38 14.75
N TYR A 24 7.59 1.10 13.84
CA TYR A 24 8.89 1.74 13.82
C TYR A 24 8.73 3.10 13.15
N LEU A 25 8.90 4.17 13.91
CA LEU A 25 8.96 5.52 13.38
C LEU A 25 10.38 5.74 12.88
N VAL A 26 10.54 5.75 11.57
CA VAL A 26 11.79 6.16 10.94
C VAL A 26 11.71 7.66 10.68
N PRO A 27 12.65 8.47 11.17
CA PRO A 27 12.67 9.88 10.88
C PRO A 27 12.83 10.11 9.37
N TYR A 28 12.06 11.03 8.82
CA TYR A 28 12.10 11.39 7.41
C TYR A 28 13.26 12.37 7.16
N ASN A 29 14.50 11.86 7.29
CA ASN A 29 15.72 12.65 7.18
C ASN A 29 16.19 12.84 5.74
N GLU A 30 15.84 11.90 4.87
CA GLU A 30 16.24 11.87 3.47
C GLU A 30 15.00 11.78 2.58
N GLY A 31 14.31 12.89 2.45
CA GLY A 31 13.21 13.01 1.49
C GLY A 31 13.72 13.21 0.08
N PRO A 32 12.98 12.78 -0.97
CA PRO A 32 13.28 13.16 -2.33
C PRO A 32 13.33 14.69 -2.47
N GLU A 33 14.24 15.21 -3.28
CA GLU A 33 14.22 16.62 -3.66
C GLU A 33 12.81 16.99 -4.17
N TRP A 34 12.36 18.18 -3.83
CA TRP A 34 11.04 18.72 -4.23
C TRP A 34 9.82 18.01 -3.58
N SER A 35 10.02 17.10 -2.67
CA SER A 35 8.93 16.49 -1.91
C SER A 35 8.68 17.26 -0.61
N VAL A 36 7.48 17.81 -0.49
CA VAL A 36 7.03 18.46 0.75
C VAL A 36 6.08 17.49 1.46
N PRO A 37 6.34 17.12 2.72
CA PRO A 37 5.46 16.24 3.47
C PRO A 37 4.01 16.72 3.47
N GLY A 38 3.07 15.82 3.16
CA GLY A 38 1.65 16.11 3.13
C GLY A 38 1.15 16.82 1.86
N VAL A 39 2.04 17.14 0.92
CA VAL A 39 1.66 17.72 -0.38
C VAL A 39 1.63 16.64 -1.45
N GLU A 40 0.53 16.58 -2.22
CA GLU A 40 0.39 15.66 -3.32
C GLU A 40 1.32 16.03 -4.48
N THR A 41 2.05 15.05 -4.98
CA THR A 41 2.84 15.15 -6.21
C THR A 41 2.28 14.18 -7.23
N ALA A 42 1.92 14.66 -8.43
CA ALA A 42 1.40 13.83 -9.50
C ALA A 42 2.49 13.45 -10.49
N TYR A 43 2.61 12.16 -10.79
CA TYR A 43 3.56 11.64 -11.78
C TYR A 43 2.79 11.06 -12.97
N ALA A 44 3.14 11.51 -14.17
CA ALA A 44 2.61 10.93 -15.40
C ALA A 44 3.28 9.58 -15.67
N THR A 45 2.49 8.55 -15.85
CA THR A 45 2.96 7.20 -16.13
C THR A 45 1.98 6.44 -17.02
N CYS A 46 2.35 5.23 -17.40
CA CYS A 46 1.53 4.35 -18.22
C CYS A 46 1.35 3.02 -17.49
N LEU A 47 0.11 2.57 -17.38
CA LEU A 47 -0.24 1.28 -16.81
C LEU A 47 -0.50 0.29 -17.94
N ALA A 48 0.25 -0.82 -17.98
CA ALA A 48 0.01 -1.89 -18.92
C ALA A 48 -1.19 -2.73 -18.44
N MET A 49 -2.26 -2.77 -19.22
CA MET A 49 -3.48 -3.46 -18.84
C MET A 49 -4.17 -4.07 -20.08
N GLY A 50 -4.46 -5.38 -20.02
CA GLY A 50 -5.21 -6.06 -21.10
C GLY A 50 -4.58 -5.98 -22.49
N GLY A 51 -3.24 -5.86 -22.59
CA GLY A 51 -2.54 -5.74 -23.87
C GLY A 51 -2.46 -4.30 -24.42
N SER A 52 -2.99 -3.32 -23.70
CA SER A 52 -2.89 -1.90 -24.04
C SER A 52 -2.17 -1.11 -22.94
N ALA A 53 -1.70 0.08 -23.28
CA ALA A 53 -1.09 1.02 -22.34
C ALA A 53 -2.11 2.10 -21.99
N LEU A 54 -2.42 2.22 -20.72
CA LEU A 54 -3.34 3.22 -20.20
C LEU A 54 -2.56 4.37 -19.57
N PRO A 55 -2.56 5.57 -20.15
CA PRO A 55 -1.88 6.72 -19.59
C PRO A 55 -2.62 7.23 -18.36
N VAL A 56 -1.90 7.36 -17.25
CA VAL A 56 -2.44 7.74 -15.95
C VAL A 56 -1.55 8.76 -15.25
N LEU A 57 -2.13 9.49 -14.32
CA LEU A 57 -1.41 10.30 -13.35
C LEU A 57 -1.43 9.58 -12.00
N ALA A 58 -0.28 9.23 -11.49
CA ALA A 58 -0.16 8.66 -10.15
C ALA A 58 -0.02 9.79 -9.13
N ALA A 59 -1.03 9.95 -8.30
CA ALA A 59 -1.02 10.84 -7.16
C ALA A 59 -0.23 10.19 -6.02
N CYS A 60 0.87 10.82 -5.64
CA CYS A 60 1.80 10.31 -4.65
C CYS A 60 1.96 11.28 -3.49
N TYR A 61 2.08 10.73 -2.29
CA TYR A 61 2.52 11.46 -1.10
C TYR A 61 3.84 10.88 -0.64
N GLU A 62 4.87 11.70 -0.57
CA GLU A 62 6.21 11.28 -0.11
C GLU A 62 6.74 10.05 -0.86
N GLY A 63 6.57 10.04 -2.19
CA GLY A 63 6.98 8.92 -3.04
C GLY A 63 6.07 7.69 -3.00
N ARG A 64 4.95 7.79 -2.32
CA ARG A 64 3.99 6.71 -2.12
C ARG A 64 2.76 6.91 -3.02
N PRO A 65 2.53 6.11 -4.06
CA PRO A 65 1.34 6.22 -4.88
C PRO A 65 0.09 5.82 -4.09
N VAL A 66 -0.89 6.69 -4.08
CA VAL A 66 -2.14 6.52 -3.31
C VAL A 66 -3.35 6.39 -4.23
N LYS A 67 -3.32 7.06 -5.38
CA LYS A 67 -4.45 7.10 -6.30
C LYS A 67 -3.96 7.22 -7.74
N LEU A 68 -4.67 6.59 -8.66
CA LEU A 68 -4.50 6.82 -10.08
C LEU A 68 -5.60 7.76 -10.59
N LEU A 69 -5.22 8.73 -11.38
CA LEU A 69 -6.11 9.67 -12.03
C LEU A 69 -5.99 9.47 -13.56
N PRO A 70 -7.05 9.66 -14.32
CA PRO A 70 -6.96 9.62 -15.78
C PRO A 70 -6.07 10.76 -16.28
N SER A 71 -5.27 10.51 -17.30
CA SER A 71 -4.53 11.56 -17.97
C SER A 71 -5.47 12.41 -18.82
N LEU A 72 -5.57 13.70 -18.51
CA LEU A 72 -6.41 14.64 -19.28
C LEU A 72 -5.84 14.94 -20.66
N GLN A 73 -4.58 14.61 -20.91
CA GLN A 73 -3.93 14.81 -22.20
C GLN A 73 -4.20 13.67 -23.20
N TYR A 74 -4.86 12.61 -22.74
CA TYR A 74 -5.23 11.48 -23.60
C TYR A 74 -6.65 11.68 -24.13
N PRO A 75 -6.81 11.97 -25.42
CA PRO A 75 -8.09 12.40 -25.99
C PRO A 75 -9.17 11.29 -26.05
N GLU A 76 -8.79 10.05 -25.90
CA GLU A 76 -9.69 8.90 -26.03
C GLU A 76 -10.07 8.25 -24.69
N GLY A 77 -9.71 8.84 -23.58
CA GLY A 77 -9.84 8.23 -22.26
C GLY A 77 -11.17 8.51 -21.56
N PRO A 78 -12.16 7.64 -21.62
CA PRO A 78 -13.31 7.72 -20.74
C PRO A 78 -12.92 7.18 -19.37
N GLY A 79 -12.39 8.01 -18.51
CA GLY A 79 -12.17 7.63 -17.13
C GLY A 79 -11.22 6.43 -16.91
N LEU A 80 -10.89 6.21 -15.67
CA LEU A 80 -10.02 5.12 -15.26
C LEU A 80 -10.88 3.92 -14.81
N PRO A 81 -10.68 2.70 -15.38
CA PRO A 81 -11.43 1.53 -14.94
C PRO A 81 -11.12 1.18 -13.48
N ALA A 82 -12.09 0.61 -12.78
CA ALA A 82 -11.95 0.23 -11.37
C ALA A 82 -10.78 -0.74 -11.14
N THR A 83 -10.50 -1.61 -12.09
CA THR A 83 -9.37 -2.54 -12.07
C THR A 83 -8.02 -1.80 -12.08
N ALA A 84 -7.90 -0.70 -12.83
CA ALA A 84 -6.72 0.13 -12.81
C ALA A 84 -6.52 0.82 -11.45
N GLN A 85 -7.59 1.30 -10.83
CA GLN A 85 -7.52 1.84 -9.47
C GLN A 85 -7.10 0.76 -8.45
N ALA A 86 -7.63 -0.45 -8.58
CA ALA A 86 -7.31 -1.56 -7.70
C ALA A 86 -5.84 -2.01 -7.82
N SER A 87 -5.20 -1.84 -8.99
CA SER A 87 -3.81 -2.27 -9.21
C SER A 87 -2.78 -1.57 -8.30
N ILE A 88 -3.14 -0.42 -7.72
CA ILE A 88 -2.29 0.20 -6.68
C ILE A 88 -2.09 -0.71 -5.49
N LEU A 89 -3.10 -1.51 -5.14
CA LEU A 89 -3.04 -2.42 -3.98
C LEU A 89 -1.95 -3.48 -4.15
N ASP A 90 -1.63 -3.85 -5.39
CA ASP A 90 -0.56 -4.81 -5.69
C ASP A 90 0.81 -4.32 -5.22
N LEU A 91 1.02 -2.99 -5.19
CA LEU A 91 2.25 -2.40 -4.67
C LEU A 91 2.42 -2.60 -3.16
N TYR A 92 1.31 -2.73 -2.45
CA TYR A 92 1.26 -2.84 -0.99
C TYR A 92 0.99 -4.26 -0.52
N ASP A 93 0.77 -5.20 -1.44
CA ASP A 93 0.56 -6.61 -1.12
C ASP A 93 1.85 -7.19 -0.51
N PRO A 94 1.79 -7.71 0.72
CA PRO A 94 2.93 -8.39 1.34
C PRO A 94 3.35 -9.65 0.59
N GLY A 95 2.42 -10.30 -0.14
CA GLY A 95 2.66 -11.49 -0.94
C GLY A 95 3.27 -11.22 -2.33
N ARG A 96 3.42 -9.95 -2.73
CA ARG A 96 4.00 -9.61 -4.05
C ARG A 96 5.44 -10.11 -4.19
N SER A 97 5.84 -10.42 -5.42
CA SER A 97 7.24 -10.74 -5.73
C SER A 97 8.15 -9.52 -5.42
N LYS A 98 9.11 -9.72 -4.55
CA LYS A 98 10.07 -8.68 -4.12
C LYS A 98 11.45 -8.81 -4.75
N HIS A 99 11.71 -9.96 -5.38
CA HIS A 99 13.00 -10.29 -5.94
C HIS A 99 12.84 -10.92 -7.31
N ILE A 100 13.81 -10.66 -8.17
CA ILE A 100 13.97 -11.39 -9.42
C ILE A 100 14.51 -12.76 -9.04
N LEU A 101 13.85 -13.83 -9.50
CA LEU A 101 14.25 -15.20 -9.22
C LEU A 101 14.80 -15.85 -10.50
N PHE A 102 15.95 -16.46 -10.36
CA PHE A 102 16.52 -17.35 -11.38
C PHE A 102 16.59 -18.78 -10.82
N ASN A 103 15.88 -19.72 -11.45
CA ASN A 103 15.74 -21.10 -10.96
C ASN A 103 15.30 -21.20 -9.48
N GLY A 104 14.36 -20.34 -9.06
CA GLY A 104 13.83 -20.32 -7.69
C GLY A 104 14.76 -19.70 -6.65
N LYS A 105 15.91 -19.16 -7.04
CA LYS A 105 16.85 -18.46 -6.17
C LYS A 105 16.89 -16.97 -6.52
N PRO A 106 17.06 -16.08 -5.55
CA PRO A 106 17.27 -14.67 -5.84
C PRO A 106 18.49 -14.50 -6.78
N ALA A 107 18.30 -13.72 -7.84
CA ALA A 107 19.35 -13.41 -8.79
C ALA A 107 20.27 -12.31 -8.23
#